data_3bd75c541b4fa61b86dcff8c153a30f2
#
_entry.id   3bd75c541b4fa61b86dcff8c153a30f2
#
_cell.length_a   1.000
_cell.length_b   1.000
_cell.length_c   1.000
_cell.angle_alpha   90.00
_cell.angle_beta   90.00
_cell.angle_gamma   90.00
#
_symmetry.space_group_name_H-M   'P 1'
#
loop_
_entity.id
_entity.type
_entity.pdbx_description
1 polymer ?
#
loop_
_entity_poly.entity_id
_entity_poly.type
_entity_poly.pdbx_seq_one_letter_code
_entity_poly.pdbx_strand_id
1 'polypeptide(L)'
;MACFICPRAKRVFTLLALVACSISTVWGSSHVVGWGAGTFVSQPADYNDYGQSIVPTSLTNAVQVAGSWRVSLALLPNGTVSGWGVDYFGQTNLLVTSNYVAIACGRQHSLALESNGLVQAAGDDTYGQIDIPTNLTRVAAVAGGFYHSLVLQANGTVAAWGTSTNSSLYGSDNVSYGQAVVPPGLSNVVAIAAGGFHNLVLKSDGSLLAWGLNDSGQTNIPSGLSNVVAIAAGAGHNLVLNGNGTVSAWGQNLYGQATVPPGLSNVVAIACGGWHSLALKRDGTVVGWGAVSTNKLIACGQAKVPAGLTNVVQVAGGAVHSLALVGSAPPVTQAVLSAPMRGTNGFSVKLAATRNGRVYQLEFKNSLTDAAWQSLPLQAGTGGSLSFVDPTNTSQRYYRVVQW
;
A
#
# COMPACT_ATOMS: atom_id res chain seq x y z
N MET A 1 -44.34 -45.35 4.83
CA MET A 1 -45.65 -45.15 4.18
C MET A 1 -45.52 -43.95 3.27
N ALA A 2 -45.40 -44.20 1.97
CA ALA A 2 -46.03 -43.64 0.80
C ALA A 2 -46.05 -42.08 0.76
N CYS A 3 -45.19 -41.42 0.06
CA CYS A 3 -45.20 -41.11 -1.37
C CYS A 3 -46.47 -40.38 -1.87
N PHE A 4 -46.34 -39.10 -2.21
CA PHE A 4 -47.07 -38.53 -3.33
C PHE A 4 -46.16 -37.59 -4.13
N ILE A 5 -45.89 -38.02 -5.35
CA ILE A 5 -45.24 -37.30 -6.41
C ILE A 5 -46.28 -36.38 -7.07
N CYS A 6 -45.99 -35.11 -7.22
CA CYS A 6 -46.68 -34.24 -8.17
C CYS A 6 -45.68 -33.69 -9.18
N PRO A 7 -45.88 -33.92 -10.48
CA PRO A 7 -44.97 -33.46 -11.51
C PRO A 7 -45.41 -32.11 -12.07
N ARG A 8 -44.62 -31.07 -11.98
CA ARG A 8 -44.54 -29.99 -12.95
C ARG A 8 -43.71 -28.81 -12.44
N ALA A 9 -42.57 -28.70 -12.96
CA ALA A 9 -41.81 -27.56 -13.39
C ALA A 9 -40.30 -27.84 -13.22
N LYS A 10 -39.67 -28.27 -14.27
CA LYS A 10 -38.22 -28.27 -14.41
C LYS A 10 -37.73 -26.81 -14.37
N ARG A 11 -37.49 -26.28 -13.18
CA ARG A 11 -36.53 -25.22 -12.98
C ARG A 11 -35.27 -25.92 -12.46
N VAL A 12 -34.31 -26.10 -13.36
CA VAL A 12 -32.94 -26.48 -13.00
C VAL A 12 -32.38 -25.34 -12.19
N PHE A 13 -32.51 -25.39 -10.87
CA PHE A 13 -31.68 -24.66 -9.97
C PHE A 13 -30.28 -25.29 -10.03
N THR A 14 -29.43 -24.85 -10.94
CA THR A 14 -28.02 -25.13 -10.83
C THR A 14 -27.56 -24.41 -9.58
N LEU A 15 -27.36 -25.17 -8.50
CA LEU A 15 -26.75 -24.69 -7.26
C LEU A 15 -25.38 -24.09 -7.66
N LEU A 16 -25.26 -22.77 -7.66
CA LEU A 16 -23.95 -22.13 -7.68
C LEU A 16 -23.26 -22.56 -6.38
N ALA A 17 -22.38 -23.54 -6.46
CA ALA A 17 -21.48 -23.82 -5.37
C ALA A 17 -20.54 -22.61 -5.26
N LEU A 18 -20.91 -21.66 -4.41
CA LEU A 18 -19.93 -20.80 -3.78
C LEU A 18 -19.05 -21.74 -2.98
N VAL A 19 -17.94 -22.18 -3.57
CA VAL A 19 -16.86 -22.77 -2.79
C VAL A 19 -16.33 -21.60 -1.96
N ALA A 20 -16.90 -21.44 -0.76
CA ALA A 20 -16.16 -20.85 0.33
C ALA A 20 -14.95 -21.77 0.47
N CYS A 21 -13.87 -21.44 -0.24
CA CYS A 21 -12.59 -22.05 -0.03
C CYS A 21 -12.21 -21.63 1.40
N SER A 22 -12.61 -22.44 2.38
CA SER A 22 -11.93 -22.50 3.66
C SER A 22 -10.53 -22.99 3.31
N ILE A 23 -9.68 -22.07 2.90
CA ILE A 23 -8.25 -22.28 2.95
C ILE A 23 -8.00 -22.49 4.44
N SER A 24 -7.91 -23.76 4.85
CA SER A 24 -7.21 -24.11 6.07
C SER A 24 -5.84 -23.46 5.91
N THR A 25 -5.67 -22.32 6.54
CA THR A 25 -4.44 -21.57 6.58
C THR A 25 -3.42 -22.42 7.32
N VAL A 26 -2.69 -23.24 6.57
CA VAL A 26 -1.35 -23.55 6.99
C VAL A 26 -0.64 -22.18 6.95
N TRP A 27 -0.43 -21.60 8.10
CA TRP A 27 0.31 -20.37 8.28
C TRP A 27 1.74 -20.65 7.81
N GLY A 28 2.01 -20.39 6.53
CA GLY A 28 3.37 -20.36 6.04
C GLY A 28 4.07 -19.20 6.73
N SER A 29 5.25 -19.42 7.27
CA SER A 29 6.07 -18.38 7.88
C SER A 29 6.36 -17.28 6.86
N SER A 30 5.92 -16.06 7.13
CA SER A 30 6.38 -14.89 6.38
C SER A 30 7.72 -14.41 6.93
N HIS A 31 8.60 -13.94 6.06
CA HIS A 31 9.85 -13.30 6.46
C HIS A 31 10.08 -12.03 5.67
N VAL A 32 10.89 -11.14 6.21
CA VAL A 32 11.24 -9.87 5.57
C VAL A 32 12.59 -10.01 4.89
N VAL A 33 12.71 -9.47 3.68
CA VAL A 33 13.97 -9.31 2.96
C VAL A 33 14.24 -7.83 2.78
N GLY A 34 15.39 -7.35 3.23
CA GLY A 34 15.86 -5.97 3.05
C GLY A 34 17.05 -5.93 2.10
N TRP A 35 17.15 -4.87 1.28
CA TRP A 35 18.30 -4.62 0.42
C TRP A 35 18.50 -3.12 0.16
N GLY A 36 19.66 -2.76 -0.38
CA GLY A 36 20.07 -1.37 -0.58
C GLY A 36 21.05 -0.90 0.48
N ALA A 37 20.95 0.34 0.93
CA ALA A 37 21.78 0.86 2.01
C ALA A 37 21.46 0.16 3.34
N GLY A 38 22.44 0.16 4.26
CA GLY A 38 22.28 -0.42 5.59
C GLY A 38 22.68 -1.88 5.68
N THR A 39 23.54 -2.36 4.79
CA THR A 39 24.07 -3.72 4.82
C THR A 39 25.22 -3.91 5.82
N PHE A 40 25.79 -2.82 6.36
CA PHE A 40 26.89 -2.84 7.32
C PHE A 40 26.61 -1.94 8.53
N VAL A 41 26.81 -2.45 9.73
CA VAL A 41 26.56 -1.75 11.01
C VAL A 41 27.73 -0.82 11.43
N SER A 42 28.85 -0.78 10.70
CA SER A 42 30.12 -0.36 11.28
C SER A 42 30.94 0.69 10.52
N GLN A 43 30.38 1.50 9.65
CA GLN A 43 31.18 2.56 9.02
C GLN A 43 30.53 3.94 9.18
N PRO A 44 31.13 4.84 10.01
CA PRO A 44 30.66 6.23 10.11
C PRO A 44 30.97 7.08 8.90
N ALA A 45 31.62 6.54 7.86
CA ALA A 45 32.00 7.29 6.66
C ALA A 45 30.92 7.29 5.55
N ASP A 46 29.99 6.35 5.54
CA ASP A 46 28.88 6.31 4.57
C ASP A 46 27.58 6.75 5.26
N TYR A 47 27.19 8.00 5.02
CA TYR A 47 26.03 8.69 5.59
C TYR A 47 24.65 7.98 5.39
N ASN A 48 24.59 6.76 4.85
CA ASN A 48 23.38 6.02 4.56
C ASN A 48 23.36 4.58 5.12
N ASP A 49 24.44 4.11 5.75
CA ASP A 49 24.54 2.75 6.28
C ASP A 49 24.22 2.74 7.80
N TYR A 50 22.97 2.46 8.11
CA TYR A 50 22.44 2.48 9.48
C TYR A 50 21.81 1.14 9.90
N GLY A 51 22.10 0.07 9.18
CA GLY A 51 21.52 -1.25 9.46
C GLY A 51 20.05 -1.39 9.07
N GLN A 52 19.46 -0.43 8.36
CA GLN A 52 18.05 -0.43 8.00
C GLN A 52 17.64 -1.56 7.04
N SER A 53 18.60 -2.15 6.30
CA SER A 53 18.37 -3.34 5.47
C SER A 53 18.70 -4.65 6.19
N ILE A 54 19.29 -4.60 7.39
CA ILE A 54 19.66 -5.78 8.19
C ILE A 54 18.43 -6.20 8.99
N VAL A 55 17.63 -7.09 8.43
CA VAL A 55 16.44 -7.58 9.11
C VAL A 55 16.82 -8.40 10.34
N PRO A 56 16.25 -8.11 11.52
CA PRO A 56 16.53 -8.90 12.72
C PRO A 56 16.19 -10.38 12.53
N THR A 57 17.08 -11.27 12.91
CA THR A 57 16.88 -12.74 12.78
C THR A 57 15.72 -13.26 13.62
N SER A 58 15.34 -12.53 14.66
CA SER A 58 14.16 -12.81 15.49
C SER A 58 12.83 -12.39 14.85
N LEU A 59 12.88 -11.61 13.77
CA LEU A 59 11.66 -11.12 13.13
C LEU A 59 11.04 -12.21 12.25
N THR A 60 9.93 -12.76 12.72
CA THR A 60 9.16 -13.78 12.02
C THR A 60 7.70 -13.35 11.88
N ASN A 61 7.04 -13.86 10.86
CA ASN A 61 5.59 -13.69 10.65
C ASN A 61 5.09 -12.24 10.56
N ALA A 62 5.89 -11.31 10.03
CA ALA A 62 5.42 -9.95 9.78
C ALA A 62 4.20 -9.94 8.84
N VAL A 63 3.30 -8.98 9.04
CA VAL A 63 2.07 -8.81 8.24
C VAL A 63 2.08 -7.51 7.42
N GLN A 64 2.98 -6.59 7.76
CA GLN A 64 3.22 -5.35 7.02
C GLN A 64 4.66 -4.90 7.25
N VAL A 65 5.26 -4.25 6.24
CA VAL A 65 6.56 -3.58 6.36
C VAL A 65 6.44 -2.13 5.88
N ALA A 66 7.24 -1.25 6.49
CA ALA A 66 7.37 0.15 6.09
C ALA A 66 8.83 0.59 6.20
N GLY A 67 9.29 1.38 5.23
CA GLY A 67 10.65 1.93 5.17
C GLY A 67 10.65 3.43 5.35
N SER A 68 11.63 3.94 6.09
CA SER A 68 11.90 5.34 6.36
C SER A 68 13.22 5.77 5.69
N TRP A 69 13.82 6.86 6.15
CA TRP A 69 15.15 7.25 5.72
C TRP A 69 16.22 6.28 6.24
N ARG A 70 16.18 5.97 7.54
CA ARG A 70 17.21 5.23 8.27
C ARG A 70 16.67 4.09 9.13
N VAL A 71 15.37 3.87 9.09
CA VAL A 71 14.65 2.92 9.91
C VAL A 71 13.73 2.09 9.04
N SER A 72 13.53 0.86 9.45
CA SER A 72 12.52 -0.04 8.93
C SER A 72 11.61 -0.50 10.05
N LEU A 73 10.34 -0.66 9.75
CA LEU A 73 9.33 -1.17 10.67
C LEU A 73 8.66 -2.41 10.10
N ALA A 74 8.29 -3.32 10.98
CA ALA A 74 7.41 -4.44 10.68
C ALA A 74 6.27 -4.52 11.70
N LEU A 75 5.06 -4.68 11.22
CA LEU A 75 3.89 -4.99 12.02
C LEU A 75 3.76 -6.50 12.14
N LEU A 76 3.54 -7.00 13.35
CA LEU A 76 3.37 -8.41 13.66
C LEU A 76 1.88 -8.79 13.77
N PRO A 77 1.52 -10.08 13.64
CA PRO A 77 0.13 -10.54 13.70
C PRO A 77 -0.58 -10.22 15.03
N ASN A 78 0.19 -10.12 16.11
CA ASN A 78 -0.33 -9.77 17.44
C ASN A 78 -0.56 -8.26 17.61
N GLY A 79 -0.36 -7.46 16.55
CA GLY A 79 -0.53 -6.01 16.57
C GLY A 79 0.62 -5.24 17.20
N THR A 80 1.76 -5.86 17.50
CA THR A 80 2.98 -5.15 17.93
C THR A 80 3.83 -4.74 16.74
N VAL A 81 4.71 -3.75 16.93
CA VAL A 81 5.64 -3.25 15.92
C VAL A 81 7.06 -3.57 16.32
N SER A 82 7.85 -4.05 15.36
CA SER A 82 9.30 -4.22 15.48
C SER A 82 9.99 -3.21 14.57
N GLY A 83 10.93 -2.44 15.10
CA GLY A 83 11.72 -1.47 14.36
C GLY A 83 13.21 -1.82 14.39
N TRP A 84 13.93 -1.47 13.31
CA TRP A 84 15.39 -1.62 13.23
C TRP A 84 16.00 -0.53 12.34
N GLY A 85 17.31 -0.37 12.45
CA GLY A 85 18.06 0.75 11.88
C GLY A 85 18.44 1.73 12.97
N VAL A 86 18.76 2.97 12.60
CA VAL A 86 19.18 3.99 13.56
C VAL A 86 18.02 4.82 14.07
N ASP A 87 17.87 4.84 15.38
CA ASP A 87 16.74 5.41 16.11
C ASP A 87 17.14 6.65 16.94
N TYR A 88 17.74 7.66 16.27
CA TYR A 88 18.21 8.88 16.96
C TYR A 88 17.08 9.70 17.61
N PHE A 89 15.88 9.62 17.09
CA PHE A 89 14.74 10.43 17.53
C PHE A 89 13.68 9.58 18.24
N GLY A 90 13.91 8.30 18.48
CA GLY A 90 12.91 7.41 19.03
C GLY A 90 11.81 7.02 18.04
N GLN A 91 12.08 7.06 16.72
CA GLN A 91 11.10 6.74 15.69
C GLN A 91 10.70 5.25 15.65
N THR A 92 11.41 4.37 16.36
CA THR A 92 11.00 2.98 16.58
C THR A 92 10.21 2.78 17.87
N ASN A 93 10.11 3.80 18.74
CA ASN A 93 9.51 3.74 20.07
C ASN A 93 7.99 3.97 20.03
N LEU A 94 7.29 3.39 19.07
CA LEU A 94 5.83 3.34 19.14
C LEU A 94 5.42 2.65 20.43
N LEU A 95 4.42 3.20 21.12
CA LEU A 95 3.96 2.65 22.39
C LEU A 95 3.70 1.14 22.25
N VAL A 96 4.14 0.36 23.24
CA VAL A 96 3.94 -1.09 23.24
C VAL A 96 2.48 -1.41 23.52
N THR A 97 1.63 -1.15 22.53
CA THR A 97 0.25 -1.64 22.51
C THR A 97 0.18 -2.82 21.54
N SER A 98 -0.73 -3.74 21.77
CA SER A 98 -0.91 -4.94 20.93
C SER A 98 -2.08 -4.80 19.96
N ASN A 99 -2.41 -3.59 19.54
CA ASN A 99 -3.64 -3.31 18.77
C ASN A 99 -3.39 -2.64 17.42
N TYR A 100 -2.15 -2.53 16.97
CA TYR A 100 -1.87 -1.88 15.70
C TYR A 100 -2.34 -2.72 14.52
N VAL A 101 -2.94 -2.05 13.53
CA VAL A 101 -3.47 -2.65 12.29
C VAL A 101 -2.81 -2.09 11.03
N ALA A 102 -2.09 -0.98 11.15
CA ALA A 102 -1.29 -0.39 10.06
C ALA A 102 -0.14 0.45 10.62
N ILE A 103 0.95 0.52 9.85
CA ILE A 103 2.13 1.32 10.13
C ILE A 103 2.52 2.15 8.90
N ALA A 104 3.08 3.33 9.13
CA ALA A 104 3.70 4.16 8.11
C ALA A 104 4.94 4.86 8.67
N CYS A 105 5.88 5.17 7.79
CA CYS A 105 7.08 5.91 8.15
C CYS A 105 7.13 7.24 7.39
N GLY A 106 7.53 8.29 8.08
CA GLY A 106 8.05 9.51 7.48
C GLY A 106 9.57 9.48 7.40
N ARG A 107 10.22 10.65 7.31
CA ARG A 107 11.69 10.71 7.25
C ARG A 107 12.33 10.28 8.56
N GLN A 108 11.87 10.84 9.68
CA GLN A 108 12.42 10.64 11.03
C GLN A 108 11.32 10.45 12.08
N HIS A 109 10.11 10.12 11.64
CA HIS A 109 8.98 9.79 12.50
C HIS A 109 8.22 8.59 11.96
N SER A 110 7.43 7.99 12.80
CA SER A 110 6.61 6.83 12.49
C SER A 110 5.20 7.04 12.99
N LEU A 111 4.25 6.47 12.26
CA LEU A 111 2.84 6.46 12.60
C LEU A 111 2.35 5.01 12.72
N ALA A 112 1.51 4.75 13.69
CA ALA A 112 0.81 3.48 13.81
C ALA A 112 -0.68 3.75 14.03
N LEU A 113 -1.51 2.97 13.36
CA LEU A 113 -2.96 3.02 13.44
C LEU A 113 -3.44 1.86 14.32
N GLU A 114 -4.19 2.16 15.37
CA GLU A 114 -4.85 1.18 16.21
C GLU A 114 -6.18 0.68 15.59
N SER A 115 -6.61 -0.50 15.99
CA SER A 115 -7.87 -1.11 15.52
C SER A 115 -9.12 -0.30 15.85
N ASN A 116 -9.07 0.54 16.88
CA ASN A 116 -10.14 1.46 17.29
C ASN A 116 -10.18 2.75 16.44
N GLY A 117 -9.17 2.96 15.56
CA GLY A 117 -9.05 4.14 14.72
C GLY A 117 -8.26 5.29 15.34
N LEU A 118 -7.61 5.08 16.48
CA LEU A 118 -6.64 6.04 17.04
C LEU A 118 -5.29 5.91 16.34
N VAL A 119 -4.54 7.02 16.34
CA VAL A 119 -3.19 7.09 15.77
C VAL A 119 -2.19 7.29 16.90
N GLN A 120 -1.06 6.59 16.82
CA GLN A 120 0.13 6.83 17.61
C GLN A 120 1.24 7.33 16.69
N ALA A 121 2.08 8.21 17.21
CA ALA A 121 3.23 8.74 16.50
C ALA A 121 4.46 8.72 17.41
N ALA A 122 5.62 8.52 16.82
CA ALA A 122 6.91 8.54 17.53
C ALA A 122 8.01 9.07 16.61
N GLY A 123 9.02 9.68 17.18
CA GLY A 123 10.17 10.18 16.43
C GLY A 123 10.41 11.67 16.58
N ASP A 124 11.02 12.25 15.56
CA ASP A 124 11.32 13.68 15.49
C ASP A 124 10.04 14.52 15.47
N ASP A 125 10.05 15.58 16.28
CA ASP A 125 8.94 16.53 16.41
C ASP A 125 9.37 17.98 16.12
N THR A 126 10.50 18.16 15.48
CA THR A 126 11.05 19.50 15.20
C THR A 126 10.04 20.40 14.47
N TYR A 127 9.14 19.82 13.71
CA TYR A 127 8.16 20.52 12.90
C TYR A 127 6.70 20.18 13.29
N GLY A 128 6.46 19.58 14.44
CA GLY A 128 5.13 19.15 14.88
C GLY A 128 4.58 17.94 14.11
N GLN A 129 5.43 17.13 13.49
CA GLN A 129 5.01 16.00 12.66
C GLN A 129 4.45 14.82 13.49
N ILE A 130 4.66 14.82 14.81
CA ILE A 130 4.04 13.85 15.72
C ILE A 130 2.96 14.47 16.62
N ASP A 131 2.65 15.76 16.45
CA ASP A 131 1.58 16.48 17.16
C ASP A 131 0.20 16.09 16.59
N ILE A 132 -0.32 14.96 17.01
CA ILE A 132 -1.59 14.42 16.48
C ILE A 132 -2.74 15.35 16.82
N PRO A 133 -3.52 15.85 15.83
CA PRO A 133 -4.68 16.69 16.06
C PRO A 133 -5.74 15.99 16.92
N THR A 134 -6.28 16.69 17.92
CA THR A 134 -7.28 16.14 18.87
C THR A 134 -8.67 15.96 18.27
N ASN A 135 -8.92 16.57 17.11
CA ASN A 135 -10.22 16.53 16.43
C ASN A 135 -10.32 15.43 15.36
N LEU A 136 -9.36 14.50 15.30
CA LEU A 136 -9.45 13.37 14.38
C LEU A 136 -10.64 12.48 14.77
N THR A 137 -11.42 12.13 13.75
CA THR A 137 -12.41 11.06 13.87
C THR A 137 -11.75 9.72 13.59
N ARG A 138 -12.51 8.64 13.52
CA ARG A 138 -11.99 7.31 13.24
C ARG A 138 -11.08 7.29 11.99
N VAL A 139 -9.78 7.05 12.18
CA VAL A 139 -8.79 6.99 11.12
C VAL A 139 -8.85 5.61 10.45
N ALA A 140 -8.70 5.58 9.12
CA ALA A 140 -8.72 4.39 8.28
C ALA A 140 -7.36 4.10 7.62
N ALA A 141 -6.50 5.12 7.43
CA ALA A 141 -5.15 4.95 6.91
C ALA A 141 -4.23 6.08 7.39
N VAL A 142 -2.94 5.80 7.46
CA VAL A 142 -1.86 6.71 7.84
C VAL A 142 -0.77 6.75 6.77
N ALA A 143 -0.14 7.89 6.55
CA ALA A 143 1.02 8.06 5.68
C ALA A 143 1.96 9.14 6.26
N GLY A 144 3.27 8.93 6.15
CA GLY A 144 4.30 9.86 6.63
C GLY A 144 5.09 10.45 5.47
N GLY A 145 5.20 11.79 5.43
CA GLY A 145 6.10 12.52 4.54
C GLY A 145 7.44 12.83 5.21
N PHE A 146 8.22 13.77 4.67
CA PHE A 146 9.48 14.11 5.32
C PHE A 146 9.27 14.78 6.68
N TYR A 147 8.43 15.79 6.73
CA TYR A 147 8.18 16.60 7.93
C TYR A 147 6.68 16.87 8.14
N HIS A 148 5.85 15.98 7.64
CA HIS A 148 4.40 16.04 7.83
C HIS A 148 3.81 14.63 7.91
N SER A 149 2.65 14.57 8.51
CA SER A 149 1.84 13.37 8.65
C SER A 149 0.49 13.58 7.98
N LEU A 150 -0.05 12.52 7.42
CA LEU A 150 -1.30 12.50 6.67
C LEU A 150 -2.16 11.33 7.14
N VAL A 151 -3.44 11.57 7.35
CA VAL A 151 -4.39 10.49 7.67
C VAL A 151 -5.63 10.60 6.79
N LEU A 152 -6.16 9.43 6.45
CA LEU A 152 -7.48 9.27 5.87
C LEU A 152 -8.45 8.89 6.98
N GLN A 153 -9.52 9.64 7.13
CA GLN A 153 -10.58 9.33 8.06
C GLN A 153 -11.64 8.42 7.40
N ALA A 154 -12.35 7.63 8.18
CA ALA A 154 -13.32 6.65 7.69
C ALA A 154 -14.49 7.27 6.91
N ASN A 155 -14.72 8.58 7.06
CA ASN A 155 -15.72 9.32 6.28
C ASN A 155 -15.22 9.81 4.91
N GLY A 156 -13.97 9.47 4.54
CA GLY A 156 -13.36 9.87 3.26
C GLY A 156 -12.77 11.28 3.26
N THR A 157 -12.63 11.93 4.43
CA THR A 157 -11.89 13.19 4.56
C THR A 157 -10.45 12.93 4.95
N VAL A 158 -9.59 13.92 4.74
CA VAL A 158 -8.15 13.86 5.01
C VAL A 158 -7.78 14.91 6.06
N ALA A 159 -6.87 14.56 6.96
CA ALA A 159 -6.21 15.51 7.83
C ALA A 159 -4.69 15.40 7.66
N ALA A 160 -4.00 16.52 7.82
CA ALA A 160 -2.56 16.61 7.75
C ALA A 160 -2.02 17.55 8.83
N TRP A 161 -0.82 17.29 9.32
CA TRP A 161 -0.13 18.12 10.30
C TRP A 161 1.39 18.01 10.14
N GLY A 162 2.13 18.80 10.91
CA GLY A 162 3.58 18.95 10.73
C GLY A 162 3.92 20.28 10.09
N THR A 163 4.98 20.34 9.25
CA THR A 163 5.29 21.58 8.53
C THR A 163 4.11 22.08 7.73
N SER A 164 3.53 23.16 8.21
CA SER A 164 2.44 23.85 7.55
C SER A 164 2.80 25.32 7.32
N THR A 165 1.98 26.23 7.50
CA THR A 165 2.05 27.63 7.11
C THR A 165 2.93 28.54 7.98
N ASN A 166 3.51 28.06 9.08
CA ASN A 166 4.28 28.90 9.99
C ASN A 166 5.80 28.80 9.74
N SER A 167 6.26 29.27 8.58
CA SER A 167 7.67 29.46 8.27
C SER A 167 8.40 30.43 9.21
N SER A 168 7.68 31.14 10.08
CA SER A 168 8.25 32.11 11.02
C SER A 168 8.81 31.52 12.32
N LEU A 169 8.53 30.24 12.63
CA LEU A 169 8.99 29.63 13.88
C LEU A 169 10.33 28.90 13.75
N TYR A 170 10.78 28.56 12.53
CA TYR A 170 11.93 27.66 12.34
C TYR A 170 13.01 28.18 11.36
N GLY A 171 13.19 29.50 11.25
CA GLY A 171 14.29 30.07 10.49
C GLY A 171 14.19 29.87 8.95
N SER A 172 15.32 30.01 8.26
CA SER A 172 15.43 30.02 6.78
C SER A 172 15.30 28.66 6.08
N ASP A 173 14.87 27.61 6.78
CA ASP A 173 14.84 26.23 6.27
C ASP A 173 13.61 25.96 5.42
N ASN A 174 13.46 26.54 4.28
CA ASN A 174 12.37 26.36 3.30
C ASN A 174 11.83 24.91 3.19
N VAL A 175 11.14 24.42 4.25
CA VAL A 175 10.57 23.06 4.29
C VAL A 175 9.03 23.05 4.27
N SER A 176 8.41 24.24 4.24
CA SER A 176 6.95 24.41 4.18
C SER A 176 6.53 24.82 2.77
N TYR A 177 5.84 23.93 2.10
CA TYR A 177 5.31 24.10 0.74
C TYR A 177 3.79 23.91 0.71
N GLY A 178 3.12 24.04 1.86
CA GLY A 178 1.68 23.80 1.99
C GLY A 178 1.31 22.32 2.05
N GLN A 179 2.27 21.40 2.25
CA GLN A 179 2.00 19.97 2.28
C GLN A 179 1.08 19.55 3.43
N ALA A 180 1.08 20.27 4.57
CA ALA A 180 0.13 20.01 5.65
C ALA A 180 -1.17 20.84 5.53
N VAL A 181 -1.36 21.61 4.46
CA VAL A 181 -2.58 22.36 4.20
C VAL A 181 -3.47 21.56 3.26
N VAL A 182 -4.43 20.84 3.84
CA VAL A 182 -5.37 20.03 3.04
C VAL A 182 -6.26 20.96 2.20
N PRO A 183 -6.40 20.71 0.89
CA PRO A 183 -7.28 21.51 0.03
C PRO A 183 -8.73 21.52 0.55
N PRO A 184 -9.39 22.71 0.60
CA PRO A 184 -10.73 22.82 1.12
C PRO A 184 -11.73 21.98 0.28
N GLY A 185 -12.67 21.33 0.96
CA GLY A 185 -13.70 20.49 0.30
C GLY A 185 -13.23 19.12 -0.17
N LEU A 186 -11.99 18.73 0.13
CA LEU A 186 -11.49 17.38 -0.21
C LEU A 186 -12.30 16.30 0.53
N SER A 187 -12.93 15.43 -0.23
CA SER A 187 -13.80 14.35 0.27
C SER A 187 -13.80 13.16 -0.69
N ASN A 188 -14.45 12.07 -0.28
CA ASN A 188 -14.53 10.83 -1.05
C ASN A 188 -13.15 10.22 -1.34
N VAL A 189 -12.17 10.47 -0.48
CA VAL A 189 -10.83 9.90 -0.59
C VAL A 189 -10.86 8.44 -0.14
N VAL A 190 -10.20 7.57 -0.91
CA VAL A 190 -10.09 6.12 -0.64
C VAL A 190 -8.65 5.67 -0.43
N ALA A 191 -7.67 6.45 -0.89
CA ALA A 191 -6.25 6.18 -0.61
C ALA A 191 -5.47 7.49 -0.50
N ILE A 192 -4.43 7.47 0.34
CA ILE A 192 -3.51 8.58 0.61
C ILE A 192 -2.07 8.11 0.41
N ALA A 193 -1.22 8.98 -0.10
CA ALA A 193 0.23 8.80 -0.15
C ALA A 193 0.91 10.14 0.18
N ALA A 194 1.85 10.12 1.11
CA ALA A 194 2.68 11.26 1.44
C ALA A 194 4.06 11.09 0.80
N GLY A 195 4.45 12.06 -0.01
CA GLY A 195 5.80 12.16 -0.56
C GLY A 195 6.73 12.96 0.37
N GLY A 196 7.90 13.37 -0.12
CA GLY A 196 8.79 14.20 0.70
C GLY A 196 8.12 15.46 1.19
N PHE A 197 7.62 16.27 0.26
CA PHE A 197 6.99 17.57 0.53
C PHE A 197 5.69 17.77 -0.26
N HIS A 198 5.08 16.70 -0.73
CA HIS A 198 3.82 16.72 -1.46
C HIS A 198 2.95 15.55 -1.04
N ASN A 199 1.68 15.60 -1.41
CA ASN A 199 0.72 14.54 -1.18
C ASN A 199 0.02 14.16 -2.48
N LEU A 200 -0.40 12.92 -2.54
CA LEU A 200 -1.24 12.39 -3.60
C LEU A 200 -2.41 11.61 -2.95
N VAL A 201 -3.62 11.85 -3.42
CA VAL A 201 -4.80 11.10 -2.98
C VAL A 201 -5.57 10.55 -4.16
N LEU A 202 -6.17 9.40 -3.94
CA LEU A 202 -7.11 8.75 -4.86
C LEU A 202 -8.52 8.89 -4.30
N LYS A 203 -9.44 9.36 -5.13
CA LYS A 203 -10.86 9.45 -4.79
C LYS A 203 -11.63 8.22 -5.26
N SER A 204 -12.81 8.00 -4.71
CA SER A 204 -13.66 6.85 -5.00
C SER A 204 -14.15 6.79 -6.46
N ASP A 205 -14.12 7.91 -7.17
CA ASP A 205 -14.44 8.00 -8.60
C ASP A 205 -13.23 7.69 -9.52
N GLY A 206 -12.07 7.35 -8.92
CA GLY A 206 -10.81 7.08 -9.63
C GLY A 206 -10.01 8.33 -9.97
N SER A 207 -10.50 9.53 -9.66
CA SER A 207 -9.76 10.78 -9.86
C SER A 207 -8.68 10.95 -8.80
N LEU A 208 -7.64 11.71 -9.14
CA LEU A 208 -6.51 12.02 -8.31
C LEU A 208 -6.50 13.50 -7.93
N LEU A 209 -5.94 13.82 -6.78
CA LEU A 209 -5.58 15.18 -6.39
C LEU A 209 -4.22 15.16 -5.73
N ALA A 210 -3.38 16.16 -6.02
CA ALA A 210 -2.06 16.32 -5.43
C ALA A 210 -1.85 17.78 -4.99
N TRP A 211 -1.09 17.98 -3.89
CA TRP A 211 -0.74 19.30 -3.38
C TRP A 211 0.58 19.28 -2.63
N GLY A 212 1.11 20.45 -2.36
CA GLY A 212 2.44 20.67 -1.76
C GLY A 212 3.46 21.12 -2.77
N LEU A 213 4.72 20.76 -2.58
CA LEU A 213 5.84 21.12 -3.47
C LEU A 213 5.61 20.63 -4.90
N ASN A 214 5.96 21.48 -5.89
CA ASN A 214 5.78 21.19 -7.32
C ASN A 214 6.96 21.62 -8.20
N ASP A 215 8.16 21.71 -7.67
CA ASP A 215 9.36 22.12 -8.39
C ASP A 215 9.81 21.13 -9.48
N SER A 216 9.42 19.87 -9.34
CA SER A 216 9.68 18.79 -10.30
C SER A 216 8.42 18.31 -11.01
N GLY A 217 7.30 19.03 -10.92
CA GLY A 217 6.02 18.66 -11.52
C GLY A 217 5.31 17.53 -10.77
N GLN A 218 5.66 17.25 -9.51
CA GLN A 218 5.09 16.15 -8.74
C GLN A 218 3.61 16.34 -8.41
N THR A 219 3.08 17.55 -8.41
CA THR A 219 1.64 17.80 -8.27
C THR A 219 0.91 17.98 -9.61
N ASN A 220 1.63 17.94 -10.74
CA ASN A 220 1.06 18.04 -12.08
C ASN A 220 0.58 16.65 -12.55
N ILE A 221 -0.63 16.27 -12.18
CA ILE A 221 -1.19 14.97 -12.53
C ILE A 221 -1.30 14.85 -14.06
N PRO A 222 -0.72 13.82 -14.71
CA PRO A 222 -0.82 13.63 -16.15
C PRO A 222 -2.28 13.45 -16.59
N SER A 223 -2.63 14.04 -17.73
CA SER A 223 -3.93 13.83 -18.35
C SER A 223 -4.07 12.40 -18.87
N GLY A 224 -5.29 11.88 -18.93
CA GLY A 224 -5.58 10.55 -19.48
C GLY A 224 -5.40 9.38 -18.49
N LEU A 225 -5.00 9.63 -17.25
CA LEU A 225 -5.03 8.60 -16.22
C LEU A 225 -6.48 8.19 -15.93
N SER A 226 -6.76 6.91 -15.99
CA SER A 226 -8.09 6.36 -15.75
C SER A 226 -7.98 5.01 -15.04
N ASN A 227 -9.03 4.61 -14.31
CA ASN A 227 -9.08 3.36 -13.58
C ASN A 227 -7.88 3.17 -12.63
N VAL A 228 -7.43 4.23 -11.97
CA VAL A 228 -6.38 4.14 -10.96
C VAL A 228 -6.91 3.38 -9.75
N VAL A 229 -6.14 2.40 -9.27
CA VAL A 229 -6.52 1.51 -8.14
C VAL A 229 -5.56 1.59 -6.97
N ALA A 230 -4.34 2.07 -7.18
CA ALA A 230 -3.37 2.33 -6.10
C ALA A 230 -2.46 3.49 -6.46
N ILE A 231 -1.94 4.14 -5.42
CA ILE A 231 -1.04 5.30 -5.50
C ILE A 231 0.15 5.10 -4.57
N ALA A 232 1.30 5.63 -4.95
CA ALA A 232 2.48 5.74 -4.10
C ALA A 232 3.22 7.05 -4.40
N ALA A 233 3.82 7.65 -3.38
CA ALA A 233 4.61 8.88 -3.49
C ALA A 233 6.00 8.66 -2.88
N GLY A 234 7.03 9.09 -3.62
CA GLY A 234 8.43 9.09 -3.17
C GLY A 234 8.88 10.48 -2.73
N ALA A 235 10.20 10.74 -2.67
CA ALA A 235 10.67 12.04 -2.25
C ALA A 235 10.14 13.19 -3.14
N GLY A 236 10.12 13.00 -4.47
CA GLY A 236 9.64 14.00 -5.43
C GLY A 236 8.92 13.41 -6.65
N HIS A 237 8.57 12.11 -6.64
CA HIS A 237 7.90 11.43 -7.73
C HIS A 237 6.70 10.63 -7.26
N ASN A 238 5.86 10.25 -8.19
CA ASN A 238 4.66 9.46 -7.92
C ASN A 238 4.57 8.24 -8.83
N LEU A 239 3.93 7.21 -8.32
CA LEU A 239 3.45 6.05 -9.08
C LEU A 239 1.95 5.90 -8.92
N VAL A 240 1.30 5.47 -9.97
CA VAL A 240 -0.07 4.96 -9.91
C VAL A 240 -0.14 3.59 -10.58
N LEU A 241 -0.93 2.71 -9.99
CA LEU A 241 -1.29 1.42 -10.54
C LEU A 241 -2.66 1.53 -11.20
N ASN A 242 -2.74 1.18 -12.47
CA ASN A 242 -3.98 1.14 -13.21
C ASN A 242 -4.66 -0.24 -13.04
N GLY A 243 -5.99 -0.28 -13.15
CA GLY A 243 -6.78 -1.51 -12.97
C GLY A 243 -6.45 -2.64 -13.97
N ASN A 244 -5.77 -2.33 -15.07
CA ASN A 244 -5.25 -3.32 -16.01
C ASN A 244 -3.87 -3.88 -15.65
N GLY A 245 -3.30 -3.49 -14.51
CA GLY A 245 -1.99 -3.94 -14.04
C GLY A 245 -0.79 -3.23 -14.68
N THR A 246 -1.00 -2.09 -15.33
CA THR A 246 0.08 -1.20 -15.79
C THR A 246 0.38 -0.11 -14.78
N VAL A 247 1.57 0.50 -14.86
CA VAL A 247 2.02 1.56 -13.96
C VAL A 247 2.26 2.84 -14.76
N SER A 248 1.86 3.98 -14.20
CA SER A 248 2.23 5.30 -14.68
C SER A 248 3.02 6.04 -13.61
N ALA A 249 3.96 6.90 -14.01
CA ALA A 249 4.82 7.65 -13.10
C ALA A 249 5.05 9.07 -13.60
N TRP A 250 5.27 10.02 -12.67
CA TRP A 250 5.61 11.42 -12.98
C TRP A 250 6.29 12.11 -11.80
N GLY A 251 6.72 13.35 -12.02
CA GLY A 251 7.47 14.14 -11.06
C GLY A 251 8.96 14.02 -11.29
N GLN A 252 9.74 14.13 -10.23
CA GLN A 252 11.21 14.09 -10.29
C GLN A 252 11.71 12.80 -10.96
N ASN A 253 12.62 12.95 -11.92
CA ASN A 253 13.15 11.83 -12.70
C ASN A 253 14.66 11.91 -12.96
N LEU A 254 15.41 12.64 -12.14
CA LEU A 254 16.86 12.83 -12.29
C LEU A 254 17.64 11.51 -12.25
N TYR A 255 17.10 10.51 -11.58
CA TYR A 255 17.73 9.21 -11.38
C TYR A 255 16.95 8.06 -12.04
N GLY A 256 16.02 8.38 -12.95
CA GLY A 256 15.21 7.40 -13.65
C GLY A 256 14.04 6.84 -12.83
N GLN A 257 13.72 7.40 -11.67
CA GLN A 257 12.71 6.91 -10.75
C GLN A 257 11.27 6.99 -11.31
N ALA A 258 11.00 7.93 -12.22
CA ALA A 258 9.72 8.04 -12.93
C ALA A 258 9.76 7.40 -14.33
N THR A 259 10.86 6.76 -14.72
CA THR A 259 10.98 6.06 -16.02
C THR A 259 10.53 4.61 -15.86
N VAL A 260 9.24 4.36 -16.04
CA VAL A 260 8.67 3.00 -15.92
C VAL A 260 9.31 2.07 -16.96
N PRO A 261 9.80 0.87 -16.55
CA PRO A 261 10.40 -0.10 -17.49
C PRO A 261 9.44 -0.48 -18.62
N PRO A 262 9.89 -0.52 -19.88
CA PRO A 262 9.07 -0.93 -21.01
C PRO A 262 8.47 -2.34 -20.81
N GLY A 263 7.19 -2.52 -21.13
CA GLY A 263 6.52 -3.81 -21.02
C GLY A 263 6.15 -4.25 -19.61
N LEU A 264 6.35 -3.40 -18.58
CA LEU A 264 5.93 -3.70 -17.22
C LEU A 264 4.41 -3.88 -17.14
N SER A 265 3.98 -5.06 -16.77
CA SER A 265 2.56 -5.44 -16.71
C SER A 265 2.34 -6.49 -15.61
N ASN A 266 1.07 -6.85 -15.38
CA ASN A 266 0.67 -7.76 -14.31
C ASN A 266 1.11 -7.27 -12.92
N VAL A 267 1.21 -5.96 -12.74
CA VAL A 267 1.52 -5.35 -11.45
C VAL A 267 0.29 -5.40 -10.56
N VAL A 268 0.49 -5.72 -9.29
CA VAL A 268 -0.57 -5.83 -8.26
C VAL A 268 -0.33 -4.91 -7.07
N ALA A 269 0.91 -4.44 -6.87
CA ALA A 269 1.24 -3.43 -5.87
C ALA A 269 2.44 -2.59 -6.31
N ILE A 270 2.52 -1.36 -5.82
CA ILE A 270 3.58 -0.39 -6.10
C ILE A 270 4.09 0.22 -4.80
N ALA A 271 5.37 0.60 -4.78
CA ALA A 271 5.94 1.39 -3.70
C ALA A 271 7.00 2.35 -4.25
N CYS A 272 7.10 3.52 -3.64
CA CYS A 272 8.16 4.49 -3.90
C CYS A 272 9.14 4.51 -2.73
N GLY A 273 10.42 4.65 -3.06
CA GLY A 273 11.42 5.10 -2.10
C GLY A 273 11.82 6.55 -2.33
N GLY A 274 12.95 6.99 -1.80
CA GLY A 274 13.41 8.35 -2.02
C GLY A 274 13.66 8.63 -3.51
N TRP A 275 14.46 7.79 -4.16
CA TRP A 275 14.90 7.96 -5.55
C TRP A 275 14.73 6.69 -6.40
N HIS A 276 13.89 5.77 -5.97
CA HIS A 276 13.62 4.54 -6.70
C HIS A 276 12.15 4.14 -6.58
N SER A 277 11.78 3.22 -7.41
CA SER A 277 10.42 2.71 -7.53
C SER A 277 10.43 1.19 -7.53
N LEU A 278 9.38 0.59 -6.99
CA LEU A 278 9.18 -0.85 -6.92
C LEU A 278 7.79 -1.21 -7.44
N ALA A 279 7.71 -2.29 -8.18
CA ALA A 279 6.47 -2.92 -8.58
C ALA A 279 6.48 -4.39 -8.20
N LEU A 280 5.46 -4.82 -7.48
CA LEU A 280 5.19 -6.23 -7.22
C LEU A 280 4.29 -6.78 -8.33
N LYS A 281 4.74 -7.85 -8.98
CA LYS A 281 3.95 -8.55 -9.98
C LYS A 281 3.11 -9.65 -9.36
N ARG A 282 2.07 -10.04 -10.05
CA ARG A 282 1.14 -11.11 -9.63
C ARG A 282 1.83 -12.45 -9.36
N ASP A 283 2.89 -12.75 -10.07
CA ASP A 283 3.68 -13.98 -9.90
C ASP A 283 4.57 -13.97 -8.65
N GLY A 284 4.50 -12.90 -7.84
CA GLY A 284 5.30 -12.72 -6.62
C GLY A 284 6.72 -12.26 -6.90
N THR A 285 7.05 -11.87 -8.12
CA THR A 285 8.34 -11.25 -8.45
C THR A 285 8.27 -9.73 -8.32
N VAL A 286 9.42 -9.09 -8.09
CA VAL A 286 9.54 -7.64 -7.93
C VAL A 286 10.38 -7.05 -9.06
N VAL A 287 9.96 -5.90 -9.55
CA VAL A 287 10.74 -5.06 -10.47
C VAL A 287 11.09 -3.77 -9.76
N GLY A 288 12.37 -3.43 -9.71
CA GLY A 288 12.87 -2.17 -9.16
C GLY A 288 13.53 -1.34 -10.25
N TRP A 289 13.36 0.01 -10.18
CA TRP A 289 14.00 0.93 -11.11
C TRP A 289 14.28 2.28 -10.44
N GLY A 290 15.05 3.13 -11.11
CA GLY A 290 15.52 4.40 -10.56
C GLY A 290 16.83 4.25 -9.80
N ALA A 291 17.19 5.28 -9.05
CA ALA A 291 18.46 5.39 -8.33
C ALA A 291 19.69 5.17 -9.22
N VAL A 292 19.60 5.55 -10.49
CA VAL A 292 20.72 5.47 -11.45
C VAL A 292 21.63 6.66 -11.20
N SER A 293 22.73 6.44 -10.48
CA SER A 293 23.69 7.46 -10.13
C SER A 293 25.07 6.84 -9.86
N THR A 294 26.14 7.59 -10.11
CA THR A 294 27.49 7.26 -9.64
C THR A 294 27.72 7.68 -8.18
N ASN A 295 26.83 8.51 -7.64
CA ASN A 295 26.89 8.92 -6.24
C ASN A 295 26.33 7.79 -5.34
N LYS A 296 27.20 7.19 -4.55
CA LYS A 296 26.86 6.13 -3.59
C LYS A 296 25.86 6.54 -2.52
N LEU A 297 25.71 7.84 -2.25
CA LEU A 297 24.68 8.35 -1.33
C LEU A 297 23.24 8.25 -1.90
N ILE A 298 23.12 8.04 -3.21
CA ILE A 298 21.84 7.96 -3.92
C ILE A 298 21.61 6.56 -4.47
N ALA A 299 22.66 5.91 -5.01
CA ALA A 299 22.60 4.60 -5.63
C ALA A 299 23.26 3.55 -4.72
N CYS A 300 22.53 3.10 -3.72
CA CYS A 300 22.96 2.09 -2.75
C CYS A 300 22.52 0.66 -3.12
N GLY A 301 22.05 0.45 -4.36
CA GLY A 301 21.52 -0.83 -4.80
C GLY A 301 20.04 -1.07 -4.44
N GLN A 302 19.34 -0.06 -3.94
CA GLN A 302 17.96 -0.17 -3.50
C GLN A 302 16.97 -0.56 -4.60
N ALA A 303 17.26 -0.22 -5.87
CA ALA A 303 16.47 -0.66 -7.03
C ALA A 303 16.91 -2.03 -7.57
N LYS A 304 18.05 -2.58 -7.10
CA LYS A 304 18.57 -3.87 -7.55
C LYS A 304 17.98 -5.01 -6.72
N VAL A 305 16.85 -5.50 -7.18
CA VAL A 305 16.14 -6.61 -6.51
C VAL A 305 17.06 -7.84 -6.37
N PRO A 306 17.12 -8.48 -5.19
CA PRO A 306 17.92 -9.68 -4.98
C PRO A 306 17.53 -10.80 -5.96
N ALA A 307 18.55 -11.48 -6.51
CA ALA A 307 18.32 -12.62 -7.41
C ALA A 307 17.55 -13.74 -6.69
N GLY A 308 16.56 -14.31 -7.37
CA GLY A 308 15.74 -15.40 -6.82
C GLY A 308 14.66 -14.97 -5.82
N LEU A 309 14.46 -13.66 -5.60
CA LEU A 309 13.37 -13.18 -4.75
C LEU A 309 12.01 -13.45 -5.41
N THR A 310 11.24 -14.34 -4.81
CA THR A 310 9.92 -14.79 -5.27
C THR A 310 8.95 -14.89 -4.08
N ASN A 311 7.68 -15.19 -4.34
CA ASN A 311 6.63 -15.27 -3.32
C ASN A 311 6.49 -13.99 -2.49
N VAL A 312 6.81 -12.85 -3.08
CA VAL A 312 6.63 -11.55 -2.42
C VAL A 312 5.14 -11.22 -2.38
N VAL A 313 4.68 -10.74 -1.22
CA VAL A 313 3.28 -10.35 -0.97
C VAL A 313 3.13 -8.86 -0.65
N GLN A 314 4.23 -8.18 -0.32
CA GLN A 314 4.27 -6.73 -0.14
C GLN A 314 5.68 -6.20 -0.42
N VAL A 315 5.75 -4.97 -0.95
CA VAL A 315 7.00 -4.20 -1.08
C VAL A 315 6.85 -2.85 -0.37
N ALA A 316 7.96 -2.35 0.16
CA ALA A 316 8.05 -1.00 0.72
C ALA A 316 9.41 -0.38 0.36
N GLY A 317 9.40 0.93 0.06
CA GLY A 317 10.60 1.70 -0.18
C GLY A 317 10.94 2.57 1.02
N GLY A 318 12.21 2.57 1.43
CA GLY A 318 12.79 3.62 2.26
C GLY A 318 13.50 4.65 1.38
N ALA A 319 14.25 5.59 1.97
CA ALA A 319 14.95 6.56 1.15
C ALA A 319 15.97 5.90 0.19
N VAL A 320 16.80 5.02 0.71
CA VAL A 320 17.91 4.37 0.00
C VAL A 320 17.96 2.85 0.21
N HIS A 321 16.87 2.27 0.70
CA HIS A 321 16.71 0.82 0.87
C HIS A 321 15.32 0.37 0.47
N SER A 322 15.14 -0.93 0.35
CA SER A 322 13.88 -1.56 -0.01
C SER A 322 13.61 -2.75 0.90
N LEU A 323 12.34 -3.03 1.10
CA LEU A 323 11.86 -4.16 1.88
C LEU A 323 10.87 -4.97 1.05
N ALA A 324 10.90 -6.28 1.21
CA ALA A 324 9.87 -7.19 0.73
C ALA A 324 9.40 -8.10 1.86
N LEU A 325 8.11 -8.29 1.96
CA LEU A 325 7.50 -9.32 2.76
C LEU A 325 7.30 -10.56 1.88
N VAL A 326 7.90 -11.68 2.25
CA VAL A 326 7.92 -12.93 1.49
C VAL A 326 7.10 -13.99 2.22
N GLY A 327 6.32 -14.75 1.49
CA GLY A 327 5.50 -15.83 2.04
C GLY A 327 4.02 -15.48 2.14
N SER A 328 3.22 -16.32 2.77
CA SER A 328 1.80 -16.06 2.98
C SER A 328 1.61 -15.06 4.12
N ALA A 329 1.36 -13.79 3.79
CA ALA A 329 0.86 -12.86 4.79
C ALA A 329 -0.50 -13.38 5.32
N PRO A 330 -0.73 -13.38 6.65
CA PRO A 330 -2.01 -13.79 7.19
C PRO A 330 -3.12 -12.89 6.60
N PRO A 331 -4.25 -13.47 6.18
CA PRO A 331 -5.38 -12.67 5.74
C PRO A 331 -5.85 -11.82 6.90
N VAL A 332 -5.67 -10.52 6.76
CA VAL A 332 -6.14 -9.55 7.74
C VAL A 332 -7.66 -9.40 7.61
N THR A 333 -8.43 -10.38 8.01
CA THR A 333 -9.86 -10.62 7.85
C THR A 333 -10.20 -11.40 6.57
N GLN A 334 -10.92 -12.51 6.72
CA GLN A 334 -11.46 -13.25 5.58
C GLN A 334 -12.39 -12.35 4.78
N ALA A 335 -12.07 -12.20 3.50
CA ALA A 335 -12.95 -11.56 2.56
C ALA A 335 -14.19 -12.43 2.37
N VAL A 336 -15.34 -11.97 2.84
CA VAL A 336 -16.61 -12.68 2.67
C VAL A 336 -17.30 -12.16 1.42
N LEU A 337 -17.41 -13.02 0.41
CA LEU A 337 -18.23 -12.74 -0.76
C LEU A 337 -19.71 -12.96 -0.41
N SER A 338 -20.54 -11.98 -0.73
CA SER A 338 -21.97 -11.99 -0.41
C SER A 338 -22.80 -11.52 -1.61
N ALA A 339 -24.09 -11.69 -1.52
CA ALA A 339 -25.08 -11.20 -2.47
C ALA A 339 -24.74 -11.51 -3.96
N PRO A 340 -24.51 -12.80 -4.33
CA PRO A 340 -24.33 -13.13 -5.73
C PRO A 340 -25.63 -12.89 -6.49
N MET A 341 -25.57 -12.12 -7.58
CA MET A 341 -26.72 -11.83 -8.42
C MET A 341 -26.38 -12.03 -9.89
N ARG A 342 -27.28 -12.60 -10.65
CA ARG A 342 -27.27 -12.56 -12.13
C ARG A 342 -28.27 -11.53 -12.61
N GLY A 343 -27.80 -10.61 -13.42
CA GLY A 343 -28.59 -9.57 -14.06
C GLY A 343 -28.37 -9.51 -15.56
N THR A 344 -28.99 -8.56 -16.19
CA THR A 344 -28.82 -8.29 -17.64
C THR A 344 -27.37 -7.92 -18.00
N ASN A 345 -26.62 -7.37 -17.03
CA ASN A 345 -25.24 -6.93 -17.20
C ASN A 345 -24.19 -7.96 -16.74
N GLY A 346 -24.59 -9.22 -16.55
CA GLY A 346 -23.71 -10.29 -16.14
C GLY A 346 -23.89 -10.74 -14.68
N PHE A 347 -22.83 -11.34 -14.11
CA PHE A 347 -22.79 -11.79 -12.73
C PHE A 347 -22.16 -10.73 -11.85
N SER A 348 -22.77 -10.43 -10.70
CA SER A 348 -22.20 -9.54 -9.70
C SER A 348 -22.08 -10.21 -8.34
N VAL A 349 -21.07 -9.81 -7.57
CA VAL A 349 -20.83 -10.28 -6.21
C VAL A 349 -20.25 -9.15 -5.38
N LYS A 350 -20.64 -9.08 -4.10
CA LYS A 350 -20.11 -8.08 -3.15
C LYS A 350 -19.09 -8.68 -2.21
N LEU A 351 -18.02 -7.94 -1.99
CA LEU A 351 -17.09 -8.14 -0.90
C LEU A 351 -17.52 -7.22 0.26
N ALA A 352 -17.86 -7.78 1.41
CA ALA A 352 -18.55 -7.05 2.48
C ALA A 352 -17.67 -5.97 3.15
N ALA A 353 -16.36 -6.22 3.24
CA ALA A 353 -15.42 -5.27 3.86
C ALA A 353 -14.12 -5.26 3.06
N THR A 354 -13.72 -4.07 2.63
CA THR A 354 -12.43 -3.82 1.99
C THR A 354 -11.59 -2.88 2.87
N ARG A 355 -10.30 -2.81 2.62
CA ARG A 355 -9.40 -1.87 3.30
C ARG A 355 -8.93 -0.81 2.32
N ASN A 356 -8.89 0.43 2.77
CA ASN A 356 -8.29 1.51 2.02
C ASN A 356 -6.81 1.22 1.74
N GLY A 357 -6.33 1.62 0.57
CA GLY A 357 -4.95 1.38 0.14
C GLY A 357 -4.63 -0.06 -0.24
N ARG A 358 -5.60 -0.97 -0.23
CA ARG A 358 -5.47 -2.35 -0.74
C ARG A 358 -6.11 -2.48 -2.12
N VAL A 359 -5.60 -3.42 -2.89
CA VAL A 359 -6.11 -3.74 -4.23
C VAL A 359 -6.76 -5.11 -4.20
N TYR A 360 -7.91 -5.23 -4.84
CA TYR A 360 -8.70 -6.46 -4.88
C TYR A 360 -8.96 -6.87 -6.31
N GLN A 361 -9.07 -8.17 -6.54
CA GLN A 361 -9.38 -8.71 -7.84
C GLN A 361 -10.30 -9.92 -7.73
N LEU A 362 -11.36 -9.92 -8.53
CA LEU A 362 -12.17 -11.10 -8.74
C LEU A 362 -11.51 -11.96 -9.82
N GLU A 363 -11.31 -13.23 -9.52
CA GLU A 363 -10.83 -14.22 -10.46
C GLU A 363 -11.89 -15.29 -10.67
N PHE A 364 -11.89 -15.90 -11.86
CA PHE A 364 -12.86 -16.95 -12.19
C PHE A 364 -12.23 -18.12 -12.95
N LYS A 365 -12.91 -19.28 -12.88
CA LYS A 365 -12.71 -20.45 -13.71
C LYS A 365 -14.04 -20.90 -14.30
N ASN A 366 -14.04 -21.39 -15.53
CA ASN A 366 -15.23 -21.99 -16.14
C ASN A 366 -15.47 -23.41 -15.66
N SER A 367 -14.40 -24.12 -15.28
CA SER A 367 -14.43 -25.44 -14.67
C SER A 367 -13.44 -25.52 -13.50
N LEU A 368 -13.73 -26.34 -12.49
CA LEU A 368 -12.76 -26.60 -11.40
C LEU A 368 -11.50 -27.30 -11.91
N THR A 369 -11.57 -27.97 -13.05
CA THR A 369 -10.44 -28.64 -13.71
C THR A 369 -9.57 -27.70 -14.53
N ASP A 370 -9.97 -26.44 -14.74
CA ASP A 370 -9.14 -25.47 -15.46
C ASP A 370 -7.81 -25.27 -14.73
N ALA A 371 -6.72 -25.29 -15.49
CA ALA A 371 -5.37 -25.17 -14.93
C ALA A 371 -5.13 -23.82 -14.25
N ALA A 372 -5.69 -22.73 -14.78
CA ALA A 372 -5.46 -21.37 -14.32
C ALA A 372 -6.75 -20.62 -14.01
N TRP A 373 -6.67 -19.70 -13.04
CA TRP A 373 -7.67 -18.69 -12.80
C TRP A 373 -7.52 -17.55 -13.81
N GLN A 374 -8.65 -17.10 -14.37
CA GLN A 374 -8.73 -15.90 -15.20
C GLN A 374 -9.10 -14.73 -14.33
N SER A 375 -8.61 -13.53 -14.66
CA SER A 375 -8.73 -12.37 -13.79
C SER A 375 -9.58 -11.28 -14.43
N LEU A 376 -10.46 -10.68 -13.64
CA LEU A 376 -11.11 -9.41 -13.95
C LEU A 376 -10.20 -8.24 -13.57
N PRO A 377 -10.49 -7.00 -13.99
CA PRO A 377 -9.71 -5.83 -13.61
C PRO A 377 -9.56 -5.68 -12.10
N LEU A 378 -8.42 -5.12 -11.68
CA LEU A 378 -8.15 -4.75 -10.29
C LEU A 378 -9.11 -3.65 -9.85
N GLN A 379 -9.43 -3.60 -8.56
CA GLN A 379 -10.24 -2.55 -7.94
C GLN A 379 -9.60 -2.10 -6.62
N ALA A 380 -9.70 -0.79 -6.32
CA ALA A 380 -9.24 -0.24 -5.06
C ALA A 380 -10.21 -0.56 -3.91
N GLY A 381 -9.66 -0.87 -2.75
CA GLY A 381 -10.44 -0.97 -1.52
C GLY A 381 -10.90 0.40 -1.05
N THR A 382 -12.16 0.50 -0.64
CA THR A 382 -12.82 1.77 -0.26
C THR A 382 -13.06 1.89 1.26
N GLY A 383 -12.60 0.92 2.04
CA GLY A 383 -12.94 0.84 3.47
C GLY A 383 -14.35 0.30 3.74
N GLY A 384 -15.18 0.16 2.71
CA GLY A 384 -16.53 -0.36 2.75
C GLY A 384 -16.71 -1.61 1.91
N SER A 385 -17.92 -1.85 1.42
CA SER A 385 -18.20 -2.94 0.50
C SER A 385 -17.74 -2.60 -0.93
N LEU A 386 -17.28 -3.61 -1.65
CA LEU A 386 -16.87 -3.50 -3.05
C LEU A 386 -17.71 -4.46 -3.90
N SER A 387 -18.23 -3.99 -5.02
CA SER A 387 -18.99 -4.82 -5.95
C SER A 387 -18.13 -5.16 -7.16
N PHE A 388 -18.02 -6.45 -7.45
CA PHE A 388 -17.39 -6.95 -8.67
C PHE A 388 -18.46 -7.34 -9.68
N VAL A 389 -18.23 -7.03 -10.94
CA VAL A 389 -19.09 -7.43 -12.04
C VAL A 389 -18.27 -8.21 -13.06
N ASP A 390 -18.71 -9.43 -13.33
CA ASP A 390 -18.27 -10.20 -14.49
C ASP A 390 -19.30 -9.96 -15.62
N PRO A 391 -18.93 -9.24 -16.69
CA PRO A 391 -19.87 -8.86 -17.74
C PRO A 391 -20.31 -10.05 -18.59
N THR A 392 -19.71 -11.21 -18.43
CA THR A 392 -20.05 -12.38 -19.24
C THR A 392 -21.20 -13.16 -18.61
N ASN A 393 -22.12 -13.58 -19.45
CA ASN A 393 -23.32 -14.31 -19.03
C ASN A 393 -23.19 -15.83 -19.26
N THR A 394 -22.04 -16.39 -18.84
CA THR A 394 -21.78 -17.84 -18.94
C THR A 394 -22.64 -18.63 -17.96
N SER A 395 -23.00 -19.87 -18.33
CA SER A 395 -23.92 -20.70 -17.55
C SER A 395 -23.35 -21.14 -16.21
N GLN A 396 -22.02 -21.27 -16.10
CA GLN A 396 -21.33 -21.71 -14.89
C GLN A 396 -19.95 -21.08 -14.79
N ARG A 397 -19.60 -20.54 -13.61
CA ARG A 397 -18.26 -20.07 -13.23
C ARG A 397 -18.04 -20.24 -11.75
N TYR A 398 -16.78 -20.44 -11.38
CA TYR A 398 -16.29 -20.44 -10.01
C TYR A 398 -15.52 -19.15 -9.79
N TYR A 399 -15.68 -18.51 -8.63
CA TYR A 399 -15.07 -17.21 -8.34
C TYR A 399 -14.27 -17.25 -7.05
N ARG A 400 -13.18 -16.49 -7.03
CA ARG A 400 -12.45 -16.16 -5.80
C ARG A 400 -12.03 -14.69 -5.83
N VAL A 401 -11.78 -14.10 -4.65
CA VAL A 401 -11.17 -12.77 -4.53
C VAL A 401 -9.75 -12.94 -4.04
N VAL A 402 -8.84 -12.21 -4.67
CA VAL A 402 -7.45 -12.07 -4.26
C VAL A 402 -7.23 -10.63 -3.84
N GLN A 403 -6.42 -10.43 -2.79
CA GLN A 403 -6.11 -9.12 -2.20
C GLN A 403 -4.60 -8.94 -2.16
N TRP A 404 -4.13 -7.73 -2.43
CA TRP A 404 -2.75 -7.27 -2.31
C TRP A 404 -2.61 -6.02 -1.46
#